data_6d463a6f644aefb400281640028ae71c
#
_entry.id   6d463a6f644aefb400281640028ae71c
#
_cell.length_a   1.000
_cell.length_b   1.000
_cell.length_c   1.000
_cell.angle_alpha   90.00
_cell.angle_beta   90.00
_cell.angle_gamma   90.00
#
_symmetry.space_group_name_H-M   'P 1'
#
loop_
_entity.id
_entity.type
_entity.pdbx_description
1 polymer ?
#
loop_
_entity_poly.entity_id
_entity_poly.type
_entity_poly.pdbx_seq_one_letter_code
_entity_poly.pdbx_strand_id
1 'polypeptide(L)' 'MQEKDLNPYEFTLEIDGEPHAVRVEVPKPGDYIVYINGERKGHVHPIKGTASEWKTMDDMEQPLVDEIGKNIELLEG' A
#
# COMPACT_ATOMS: atom_id res chain seq x y z
N MET A 1 -16.79 16.90 -11.42
CA MET A 1 -16.44 16.66 -11.13
C MET A 1 -16.19 15.91 -10.92
N GLN A 2 -15.86 15.33 -10.72
CA GLN A 2 -15.49 14.59 -10.37
C GLN A 2 -14.78 14.10 -9.98
N GLU A 3 -14.75 13.84 -9.64
CA GLU A 3 -14.12 13.40 -9.08
C GLU A 3 -13.56 12.49 -9.14
N LYS A 4 -12.94 12.40 -9.15
CA LYS A 4 -12.38 11.55 -9.11
C LYS A 4 -12.31 10.75 -8.14
N ASP A 5 -12.30 9.86 -8.12
CA ASP A 5 -12.40 9.08 -7.16
C ASP A 5 -11.28 8.39 -6.83
N LEU A 6 -10.63 8.71 -5.83
CA LEU A 6 -9.53 8.01 -5.31
C LEU A 6 -10.06 7.01 -4.33
N ASN A 7 -10.66 5.97 -4.86
CA ASN A 7 -11.13 4.89 -4.03
C ASN A 7 -9.93 4.20 -3.41
N PRO A 8 -9.95 3.94 -2.11
CA PRO A 8 -8.83 3.23 -1.51
C PRO A 8 -8.74 1.80 -2.06
N TYR A 9 -7.54 1.27 -2.08
CA TYR A 9 -7.35 -0.13 -2.43
C TYR A 9 -7.56 -0.95 -1.16
N GLU A 10 -8.25 -2.07 -1.29
CA GLU A 10 -8.49 -2.94 -0.13
C GLU A 10 -8.17 -4.36 -0.52
N PHE A 11 -7.42 -5.02 0.31
CA PHE A 11 -7.03 -6.41 0.06
C PHE A 11 -6.65 -7.06 1.39
N THR A 12 -6.46 -8.36 1.36
CA THR A 12 -6.08 -9.11 2.56
C THR A 12 -4.67 -9.65 2.37
N LEU A 13 -3.85 -9.50 3.39
CA LEU A 13 -2.52 -10.10 3.39
C LEU A 13 -2.40 -11.06 4.57
N GLU A 14 -1.65 -12.12 4.36
CA GLU A 14 -1.31 -13.02 5.45
C GLU A 14 -0.02 -12.52 6.07
N ILE A 15 -0.07 -12.24 7.36
CA ILE A 15 1.09 -11.80 8.11
C ILE A 15 1.25 -12.78 9.26
N ASP A 16 2.37 -13.47 9.32
CA ASP A 16 2.64 -14.49 10.31
C ASP A 16 1.54 -15.55 10.35
N GLY A 17 1.04 -15.91 9.17
CA GLY A 17 0.04 -16.95 9.03
C GLY A 17 -1.38 -16.53 9.34
N GLU A 18 -1.62 -15.24 9.59
CA GLU A 18 -2.95 -14.72 9.88
C GLU A 18 -3.37 -13.70 8.85
N PRO A 19 -4.63 -13.72 8.41
CA PRO A 19 -5.10 -12.74 7.45
C PRO A 19 -5.33 -11.38 8.12
N HIS A 20 -4.89 -10.34 7.44
CA HIS A 20 -5.05 -8.97 7.93
C HIS A 20 -5.68 -8.13 6.82
N ALA A 21 -6.65 -7.31 7.18
CA ALA A 21 -7.28 -6.42 6.23
C ALA A 21 -6.37 -5.23 6.00
N VAL A 22 -6.05 -4.96 4.74
CA VAL A 22 -5.17 -3.85 4.38
C VAL A 22 -5.95 -2.88 3.52
N ARG A 23 -5.82 -1.60 3.85
CA ARG A 23 -6.44 -0.55 3.09
C ARG A 23 -5.36 0.48 2.78
N VAL A 24 -5.30 0.90 1.53
CA VAL A 24 -4.31 1.87 1.09
C VAL A 24 -5.04 3.07 0.53
N GLU A 25 -4.81 4.23 1.11
CA GLU A 25 -5.40 5.47 0.63
C GLU A 25 -4.38 6.21 -0.22
N VAL A 26 -4.84 6.84 -1.28
CA VAL A 26 -3.97 7.54 -2.20
C VAL A 26 -4.39 9.01 -2.23
N PRO A 27 -3.88 9.83 -1.30
CA PRO A 27 -4.27 11.24 -1.26
C PRO A 27 -3.80 12.02 -2.49
N LYS A 28 -2.71 11.57 -3.09
CA LYS A 28 -2.22 12.16 -4.33
C LYS A 28 -1.35 11.13 -5.04
N PRO A 29 -1.11 11.28 -6.33
CA PRO A 29 -0.33 10.30 -7.07
C PRO A 29 1.05 10.09 -6.45
N GLY A 30 1.42 8.84 -6.28
CA GLY A 30 2.72 8.49 -5.74
C GLY A 30 2.80 8.46 -4.23
N ASP A 31 1.70 8.80 -3.54
CA ASP A 31 1.70 8.84 -2.08
C ASP A 31 0.64 7.85 -1.59
N TYR A 32 1.07 6.82 -0.91
CA TYR A 32 0.18 5.74 -0.47
C TYR A 32 0.23 5.61 1.05
N ILE A 33 -0.93 5.73 1.69
CA ILE A 33 -1.02 5.62 3.15
C ILE A 33 -1.63 4.27 3.48
N VAL A 34 -0.96 3.50 4.30
CA VAL A 34 -1.32 2.11 4.60
C VAL A 34 -1.99 1.99 5.95
N TYR A 35 -3.14 1.33 5.97
CA TYR A 35 -3.84 0.98 7.19
C TYR A 35 -3.96 -0.54 7.26
N ILE A 36 -3.69 -1.12 8.40
CA ILE A 36 -3.83 -2.56 8.61
C ILE A 36 -4.77 -2.77 9.77
N ASN A 37 -5.86 -3.49 9.53
CA ASN A 37 -6.91 -3.73 10.50
C ASN A 37 -7.43 -2.41 11.08
N GLY A 38 -7.52 -1.38 10.21
CA GLY A 38 -8.05 -0.09 10.60
C GLY A 38 -7.05 0.84 11.28
N GLU A 39 -5.83 0.37 11.47
CA GLU A 39 -4.82 1.17 12.15
C GLU A 39 -3.80 1.71 11.15
N ARG A 40 -3.56 2.99 11.17
CA ARG A 40 -2.61 3.62 10.25
C ARG A 40 -1.20 3.16 10.58
N LYS A 41 -0.50 2.61 9.57
CA LYS A 41 0.85 2.11 9.74
C LYS A 41 1.91 3.06 9.17
N GLY A 42 1.58 3.80 8.14
CA GLY A 42 2.54 4.73 7.56
C GLY A 42 2.36 4.85 6.06
N HIS A 43 3.40 5.31 5.40
CA HIS A 43 3.38 5.54 3.96
C HIS A 43 4.32 4.60 3.25
N VAL A 44 3.96 4.21 2.04
CA VAL A 44 4.87 3.49 1.15
C VAL A 44 4.93 4.24 -0.16
N HIS A 45 5.99 4.10 -0.90
CA HIS A 45 6.13 4.75 -2.19
C HIS A 45 6.96 3.90 -3.13
N PRO A 46 6.66 3.95 -4.43
CA PRO A 46 7.46 3.21 -5.40
C PRO A 46 8.77 3.93 -5.66
N ILE A 47 9.80 3.16 -5.98
CA ILE A 47 11.11 3.72 -6.31
C ILE A 47 11.15 3.91 -7.82
N LYS A 48 11.43 5.13 -8.25
CA LYS A 48 11.52 5.43 -9.66
C LYS A 48 12.71 4.75 -10.30
N GLY A 49 12.53 4.29 -11.49
CA GLY A 49 13.61 3.68 -12.27
C GLY A 49 13.81 2.21 -12.01
N THR A 50 13.08 1.64 -11.08
CA THR A 50 13.16 0.21 -10.82
C THR A 50 11.76 -0.37 -10.84
N ALA A 51 11.61 -1.53 -11.42
CA ALA A 51 10.32 -2.19 -11.46
C ALA A 51 10.04 -2.79 -10.10
N SER A 52 8.87 -2.54 -9.59
CA SER A 52 8.32 -3.25 -8.43
C SER A 52 9.09 -3.08 -7.13
N GLU A 53 9.83 -1.98 -6.99
CA GLU A 53 10.48 -1.72 -5.70
C GLU A 53 9.71 -0.66 -4.93
N TRP A 54 9.48 -0.94 -3.66
CA TRP A 54 8.73 -0.05 -2.80
C TRP A 54 9.52 0.19 -1.51
N LYS A 55 9.37 1.36 -0.95
CA LYS A 55 10.07 1.76 0.25
C LYS A 55 9.13 2.44 1.21
N THR A 56 9.54 2.49 2.47
CA THR A 56 8.82 3.23 3.48
C THR A 56 9.82 4.04 4.31
N MET A 57 9.37 5.17 4.81
CA MET A 57 10.16 5.94 5.77
C MET A 57 9.66 5.69 7.19
N ASP A 58 8.67 4.82 7.32
CA ASP A 58 8.05 4.56 8.60
C ASP A 58 8.47 3.20 9.14
N ASP A 59 7.97 2.84 10.30
CA ASP A 59 8.39 1.64 10.98
C ASP A 59 7.61 0.44 10.45
N MET A 60 7.94 0.04 9.23
CA MET A 60 7.35 -1.15 8.61
C MET A 60 8.47 -1.98 8.03
N GLU A 61 8.34 -3.28 8.14
CA GLU A 61 9.37 -4.19 7.63
C GLU A 61 9.32 -4.26 6.12
N GLN A 62 10.49 -4.35 5.51
CA GLN A 62 10.57 -4.36 4.05
C GLN A 62 9.75 -5.48 3.40
N PRO A 63 9.73 -6.73 3.93
CA PRO A 63 8.90 -7.75 3.31
C PRO A 63 7.42 -7.37 3.26
N LEU A 64 6.94 -6.70 4.30
CA LEU A 64 5.56 -6.22 4.33
C LEU A 64 5.34 -5.13 3.29
N VAL A 65 6.28 -4.20 3.19
CA VAL A 65 6.21 -3.12 2.20
C VAL A 65 6.18 -3.70 0.79
N ASP A 66 6.98 -4.73 0.54
CA ASP A 66 7.04 -5.38 -0.77
C ASP A 66 5.70 -6.02 -1.13
N GLU A 67 5.06 -6.69 -0.17
CA GLU A 67 3.78 -7.33 -0.42
C GLU A 67 2.68 -6.29 -0.67
N ILE A 68 2.69 -5.22 0.09
CA ILE A 68 1.72 -4.15 -0.09
C ILE A 68 1.90 -3.53 -1.47
N GLY A 69 3.13 -3.22 -1.85
CA GLY A 69 3.42 -2.63 -3.14
C GLY A 69 3.01 -3.52 -4.30
N LYS A 70 3.24 -4.83 -4.16
CA LYS A 70 2.86 -5.78 -5.19
C LYS A 70 1.34 -5.78 -5.38
N ASN A 71 0.60 -5.74 -4.28
CA ASN A 71 -0.86 -5.72 -4.38
C ASN A 71 -1.36 -4.40 -4.99
N ILE A 72 -0.73 -3.29 -4.66
CA ILE A 72 -1.09 -2.01 -5.26
C ILE A 72 -0.89 -2.09 -6.78
N GLU A 73 0.24 -2.64 -7.21
CA GLU A 73 0.53 -2.75 -8.65
C GLU A 73 -0.50 -3.62 -9.36
N LEU A 74 -0.90 -4.71 -8.73
CA LEU A 74 -1.91 -5.57 -9.31
C LEU A 74 -3.27 -4.87 -9.44
N LEU A 75 -3.62 -4.07 -8.46
CA LEU A 75 -4.90 -3.36 -8.46
C LEU A 75 -4.89 -2.17 -9.42
N GLU A 76 -3.73 -1.58 -9.63
CA GLU A 76 -3.63 -0.48 -10.59
C GLU A 76 -3.58 -0.98 -12.02
N GLY A 77 -3.28 -2.21 -12.20
CA GLY A 77 -3.23 -2.82 -13.51
C GLY A 77 -1.90 -2.66 -14.15
#